data_300cef305bfa7df678b930bffc752739
#
_entry.id   300cef305bfa7df678b930bffc752739
#
_cell.length_a   1.000
_cell.length_b   1.000
_cell.length_c   1.000
_cell.angle_alpha   90.00
_cell.angle_beta   90.00
_cell.angle_gamma   90.00
#
_symmetry.space_group_name_H-M   'P 1'
#
loop_
_entity.id
_entity.type
_entity.pdbx_description
1 polymer ?
#
loop_
_entity_poly.entity_id
_entity_poly.type
_entity_poly.pdbx_seq_one_letter_code
_entity_poly.pdbx_strand_id
1 'polypeptide(L)'
;MPDMPERLNKTLCILLFAVLLVVISRQIDRWLDVEIVWRKPLRAGCALLFGSMLLYHGKTYRPKQPAQGWERAVHAAKRILYYGAGCFALAHVIGVVSTYAVPGHPEQVRLLQRQIIRGTGQPRCEQGYCQWLVGRDNGSKATIWLPEHQPEGGTVQIWVWQSWLAVRMENE
;
A
#
# COMPACT_ATOMS: atom_id res chain seq x y z
N MET A 1 -35.16 16.03 -16.47
CA MET A 1 -34.34 15.00 -15.85
C MET A 1 -33.27 14.42 -16.81
N PRO A 2 -32.43 15.24 -17.45
CA PRO A 2 -31.37 14.71 -18.35
C PRO A 2 -30.01 14.49 -17.69
N ASP A 3 -29.82 14.79 -16.38
CA ASP A 3 -28.49 14.86 -15.77
C ASP A 3 -27.99 13.54 -15.15
N MET A 4 -28.77 12.48 -15.15
CA MET A 4 -28.40 11.21 -14.52
C MET A 4 -27.19 10.52 -15.20
N PRO A 5 -27.07 10.45 -16.55
CA PRO A 5 -25.96 9.79 -17.22
C PRO A 5 -24.61 10.51 -17.01
N GLU A 6 -24.59 11.84 -16.94
CA GLU A 6 -23.35 12.60 -16.76
C GLU A 6 -22.80 12.48 -15.33
N ARG A 7 -23.67 12.50 -14.34
CA ARG A 7 -23.28 12.31 -12.92
C ARG A 7 -22.80 10.88 -12.65
N LEU A 8 -23.44 9.89 -13.25
CA LEU A 8 -23.02 8.49 -13.17
C LEU A 8 -21.64 8.30 -13.78
N ASN A 9 -21.39 8.91 -14.94
CA ASN A 9 -20.12 8.81 -15.65
C ASN A 9 -18.98 9.45 -14.86
N LYS A 10 -19.18 10.65 -14.27
CA LYS A 10 -18.19 11.29 -13.39
C LYS A 10 -17.88 10.45 -12.16
N THR A 11 -18.87 9.79 -11.58
CA THR A 11 -18.68 8.91 -10.42
C THR A 11 -17.85 7.69 -10.78
N LEU A 12 -18.19 7.07 -11.90
CA LEU A 12 -17.48 5.90 -12.41
C LEU A 12 -16.01 6.25 -12.71
N CYS A 13 -15.74 7.41 -13.33
CA CYS A 13 -14.38 7.88 -13.58
C CYS A 13 -13.56 8.07 -12.29
N ILE A 14 -14.15 8.63 -11.22
CA ILE A 14 -13.46 8.81 -9.93
C ILE A 14 -13.14 7.45 -9.30
N LEU A 15 -14.08 6.51 -9.32
CA LEU A 15 -13.86 5.16 -8.81
C LEU A 15 -12.78 4.42 -9.60
N LEU A 16 -12.84 4.47 -10.93
CA LEU A 16 -11.84 3.87 -11.80
C LEU A 16 -10.45 4.48 -11.56
N PHE A 17 -10.38 5.80 -11.40
CA PHE A 17 -9.11 6.48 -11.10
C PHE A 17 -8.54 6.06 -9.75
N ALA A 18 -9.38 5.96 -8.70
CA ALA A 18 -8.94 5.51 -7.38
C ALA A 18 -8.44 4.06 -7.41
N VAL A 19 -9.16 3.17 -8.10
CA VAL A 19 -8.74 1.78 -8.29
C VAL A 19 -7.43 1.72 -9.09
N LEU A 20 -7.32 2.49 -10.17
CA LEU A 20 -6.12 2.55 -11.01
C LEU A 20 -4.89 2.99 -10.19
N LEU A 21 -5.00 4.01 -9.32
CA LEU A 21 -3.90 4.44 -8.46
C LEU A 21 -3.44 3.35 -7.51
N VAL A 22 -4.37 2.60 -6.90
CA VAL A 22 -4.03 1.47 -6.02
C VAL A 22 -3.39 0.32 -6.81
N VAL A 23 -3.92 0.02 -8.00
CA VAL A 23 -3.36 -1.03 -8.88
C VAL A 23 -1.96 -0.65 -9.35
N ILE A 24 -1.75 0.61 -9.79
CA ILE A 24 -0.43 1.08 -10.22
C ILE A 24 0.58 1.02 -9.08
N SER A 25 0.23 1.46 -7.87
CA SER A 25 1.15 1.39 -6.74
C SER A 25 1.54 -0.05 -6.38
N ARG A 26 0.59 -0.99 -6.46
CA ARG A 26 0.86 -2.42 -6.29
C ARG A 26 1.68 -3.03 -7.41
N GLN A 27 1.46 -2.55 -8.64
CA GLN A 27 2.19 -3.02 -9.82
C GLN A 27 3.65 -2.54 -9.82
N ILE A 28 3.91 -1.34 -9.30
CA ILE A 28 5.26 -0.81 -9.10
C ILE A 28 6.06 -1.74 -8.18
N ASP A 29 5.49 -2.19 -7.07
CA ASP A 29 6.16 -3.13 -6.17
C ASP A 29 6.51 -4.45 -6.87
N ARG A 30 5.60 -4.97 -7.70
CA ARG A 30 5.84 -6.19 -8.49
C ARG A 30 6.90 -6.02 -9.56
N TRP A 31 6.95 -4.87 -10.23
CA TRP A 31 7.93 -4.61 -11.29
C TRP A 31 9.33 -4.38 -10.73
N LEU A 32 9.41 -3.87 -9.52
CA LEU A 32 10.69 -3.63 -8.84
C LEU A 32 11.17 -4.88 -8.08
N ASP A 33 10.36 -5.94 -8.02
CA ASP A 33 10.62 -7.18 -7.25
C ASP A 33 10.99 -6.90 -5.78
N VAL A 34 10.41 -5.82 -5.22
CA VAL A 34 10.75 -5.31 -3.90
C VAL A 34 9.54 -5.32 -2.96
N GLU A 35 9.78 -5.64 -1.71
CA GLU A 35 8.77 -5.46 -0.67
C GLU A 35 9.07 -4.19 0.13
N ILE A 36 8.10 -3.25 0.11
CA ILE A 36 8.22 -1.97 0.81
C ILE A 36 7.34 -1.95 2.04
N VAL A 37 7.97 -1.84 3.19
CA VAL A 37 7.29 -1.75 4.48
C VAL A 37 7.31 -0.31 4.97
N TRP A 38 6.12 0.30 5.08
CA TRP A 38 5.99 1.67 5.61
C TRP A 38 6.25 1.71 7.11
N ARG A 39 7.12 2.59 7.54
CA ARG A 39 7.38 2.85 8.95
C ARG A 39 6.33 3.80 9.55
N LYS A 40 6.26 3.85 10.88
CA LYS A 40 5.28 4.66 11.62
C LYS A 40 5.23 6.14 11.16
N PRO A 41 6.36 6.86 10.92
CA PRO A 41 6.31 8.25 10.49
C PRO A 41 5.60 8.45 9.15
N LEU A 42 5.84 7.56 8.18
CA LEU A 42 5.18 7.65 6.87
C LEU A 42 3.68 7.39 6.98
N ARG A 43 3.28 6.39 7.79
CA ARG A 43 1.87 6.09 8.06
C ARG A 43 1.17 7.26 8.74
N ALA A 44 1.80 7.86 9.76
CA ALA A 44 1.27 9.02 10.46
C ALA A 44 1.14 10.23 9.52
N GLY A 45 2.17 10.53 8.72
CA GLY A 45 2.14 11.59 7.73
C GLY A 45 1.02 11.42 6.70
N CYS A 46 0.84 10.21 6.17
CA CYS A 46 -0.24 9.88 5.25
C CYS A 46 -1.63 10.10 5.90
N ALA A 47 -1.82 9.66 7.14
CA ALA A 47 -3.08 9.84 7.87
C ALA A 47 -3.37 11.32 8.18
N LEU A 48 -2.36 12.10 8.56
CA LEU A 48 -2.50 13.55 8.81
C LEU A 48 -2.82 14.30 7.52
N LEU A 49 -2.15 14.00 6.41
CA LEU A 49 -2.42 14.61 5.11
C LEU A 49 -3.85 14.32 4.67
N PHE A 50 -4.27 13.05 4.76
CA PHE A 50 -5.63 12.64 4.42
C PHE A 50 -6.69 13.35 5.28
N GLY A 51 -6.49 13.38 6.60
CA GLY A 51 -7.38 14.09 7.53
C GLY A 51 -7.47 15.59 7.24
N SER A 52 -6.33 16.24 6.97
CA SER A 52 -6.26 17.66 6.63
C SER A 52 -7.01 17.97 5.33
N MET A 53 -6.86 17.13 4.30
CA MET A 53 -7.58 17.29 3.04
C MET A 53 -9.09 17.15 3.21
N LEU A 54 -9.55 16.19 4.02
CA LEU A 54 -10.97 16.02 4.31
C LEU A 54 -11.54 17.23 5.07
N LEU A 55 -10.82 17.73 6.08
CA LEU A 55 -11.22 18.91 6.85
C LEU A 55 -11.25 20.17 6.00
N TYR A 56 -10.21 20.42 5.20
CA TYR A 56 -10.14 21.56 4.30
C TYR A 56 -11.30 21.55 3.31
N HIS A 57 -11.54 20.42 2.68
CA HIS A 57 -12.64 20.29 1.73
C HIS A 57 -14.02 20.42 2.40
N GLY A 58 -14.17 19.89 3.62
CA GLY A 58 -15.41 20.05 4.40
C GLY A 58 -15.71 21.52 4.72
N LYS A 59 -14.68 22.36 4.95
CA LYS A 59 -14.85 23.79 5.22
C LYS A 59 -15.08 24.61 3.94
N THR A 60 -14.40 24.30 2.85
CA THR A 60 -14.41 25.12 1.63
C THR A 60 -15.51 24.76 0.66
N TYR A 61 -15.93 23.50 0.65
CA TYR A 61 -16.97 23.05 -0.26
C TYR A 61 -18.37 23.31 0.31
N ARG A 62 -19.02 24.37 -0.20
CA ARG A 62 -20.46 24.62 0.00
C ARG A 62 -21.20 24.17 -1.26
N PRO A 63 -21.97 23.07 -1.22
CA PRO A 63 -22.76 22.64 -2.36
C PRO A 63 -23.81 23.71 -2.68
N LYS A 64 -24.01 24.03 -3.96
CA LYS A 64 -25.02 24.98 -4.43
C LYS A 64 -26.44 24.58 -4.04
N GLN A 65 -26.68 23.29 -3.85
CA GLN A 65 -27.91 22.73 -3.30
C GLN A 65 -27.55 21.76 -2.16
N PRO A 66 -28.22 21.83 -1.01
CA PRO A 66 -27.99 20.90 0.09
C PRO A 66 -28.42 19.50 -0.35
N ALA A 67 -27.48 18.60 -0.58
CA ALA A 67 -27.76 17.20 -0.85
C ALA A 67 -28.51 16.59 0.36
N GLN A 68 -29.55 15.81 0.11
CA GLN A 68 -30.34 15.17 1.16
C GLN A 68 -30.02 13.68 1.28
N GLY A 69 -30.04 13.18 2.53
CA GLY A 69 -30.00 11.74 2.84
C GLY A 69 -28.85 10.99 2.14
N TRP A 70 -29.20 10.02 1.31
CA TRP A 70 -28.28 9.13 0.59
C TRP A 70 -27.24 9.86 -0.29
N GLU A 71 -27.62 10.95 -0.94
CA GLU A 71 -26.69 11.71 -1.80
C GLU A 71 -25.51 12.29 -0.99
N ARG A 72 -25.73 12.70 0.26
CA ARG A 72 -24.63 13.14 1.15
C ARG A 72 -23.66 12.00 1.43
N ALA A 73 -24.16 10.81 1.72
CA ALA A 73 -23.33 9.64 1.98
C ALA A 73 -22.49 9.26 0.76
N VAL A 74 -23.08 9.26 -0.44
CA VAL A 74 -22.37 8.99 -1.70
C VAL A 74 -21.27 10.03 -1.97
N HIS A 75 -21.56 11.32 -1.78
CA HIS A 75 -20.55 12.37 -1.94
C HIS A 75 -19.42 12.27 -0.92
N ALA A 76 -19.71 11.92 0.33
CA ALA A 76 -18.71 11.70 1.36
C ALA A 76 -17.81 10.48 1.00
N ALA A 77 -18.42 9.36 0.61
CA ALA A 77 -17.70 8.15 0.20
C ALA A 77 -16.76 8.41 -0.99
N LYS A 78 -17.21 9.13 -2.02
CA LYS A 78 -16.36 9.52 -3.16
C LYS A 78 -15.13 10.32 -2.73
N ARG A 79 -15.31 11.28 -1.82
CA ARG A 79 -14.19 12.10 -1.31
C ARG A 79 -13.18 11.26 -0.54
N ILE A 80 -13.68 10.40 0.34
CA ILE A 80 -12.82 9.48 1.12
C ILE A 80 -12.00 8.61 0.17
N LEU A 81 -12.62 8.01 -0.85
CA LEU A 81 -11.93 7.18 -1.82
C LEU A 81 -10.89 7.97 -2.62
N TYR A 82 -11.25 9.14 -3.16
CA TYR A 82 -10.36 9.94 -3.98
C TYR A 82 -9.14 10.43 -3.21
N TYR A 83 -9.36 11.06 -2.03
CA TYR A 83 -8.24 11.56 -1.23
C TYR A 83 -7.44 10.43 -0.59
N GLY A 84 -8.11 9.35 -0.17
CA GLY A 84 -7.44 8.18 0.38
C GLY A 84 -6.50 7.52 -0.63
N ALA A 85 -6.97 7.29 -1.86
CA ALA A 85 -6.14 6.72 -2.92
C ALA A 85 -4.98 7.65 -3.30
N GLY A 86 -5.22 8.96 -3.39
CA GLY A 86 -4.17 9.94 -3.69
C GLY A 86 -3.10 10.02 -2.60
N CYS A 87 -3.50 10.09 -1.32
CA CYS A 87 -2.57 10.08 -0.20
C CYS A 87 -1.79 8.76 -0.10
N PHE A 88 -2.46 7.64 -0.35
CA PHE A 88 -1.82 6.32 -0.37
C PHE A 88 -0.75 6.25 -1.47
N ALA A 89 -1.09 6.61 -2.70
CA ALA A 89 -0.16 6.59 -3.83
C ALA A 89 1.04 7.52 -3.59
N LEU A 90 0.80 8.73 -3.10
CA LEU A 90 1.86 9.69 -2.77
C LEU A 90 2.79 9.15 -1.67
N ALA A 91 2.23 8.63 -0.58
CA ALA A 91 3.01 8.06 0.51
C ALA A 91 3.82 6.85 0.05
N HIS A 92 3.25 6.03 -0.85
CA HIS A 92 3.95 4.88 -1.43
C HIS A 92 5.16 5.33 -2.25
N VAL A 93 4.99 6.29 -3.15
CA VAL A 93 6.09 6.86 -3.94
C VAL A 93 7.17 7.46 -3.05
N ILE A 94 6.80 8.23 -2.03
CA ILE A 94 7.75 8.79 -1.06
C ILE A 94 8.49 7.67 -0.32
N GLY A 95 7.81 6.62 0.09
CA GLY A 95 8.40 5.44 0.71
C GLY A 95 9.45 4.80 -0.19
N VAL A 96 9.08 4.50 -1.44
CA VAL A 96 9.99 3.93 -2.46
C VAL A 96 11.22 4.81 -2.62
N VAL A 97 11.03 6.07 -2.99
CA VAL A 97 12.13 7.02 -3.25
C VAL A 97 13.06 7.15 -2.04
N SER A 98 12.51 7.20 -0.83
CA SER A 98 13.31 7.31 0.40
C SER A 98 14.25 6.13 0.61
N THR A 99 13.92 4.93 0.11
CA THR A 99 14.79 3.75 0.22
C THR A 99 15.92 3.74 -0.80
N TYR A 100 15.74 4.40 -1.95
CA TYR A 100 16.83 4.57 -2.92
C TYR A 100 17.87 5.61 -2.49
N ALA A 101 17.52 6.50 -1.56
CA ALA A 101 18.42 7.51 -1.04
C ALA A 101 19.38 7.01 0.05
N VAL A 102 19.25 5.75 0.50
CA VAL A 102 20.08 5.15 1.54
C VAL A 102 20.88 3.98 1.01
N PRO A 103 22.10 3.72 1.54
CA PRO A 103 22.88 2.55 1.15
C PRO A 103 22.18 1.27 1.63
N GLY A 104 22.19 0.24 0.77
CA GLY A 104 21.77 -1.09 1.14
C GLY A 104 22.84 -1.82 1.94
N HIS A 105 22.42 -2.74 2.78
CA HIS A 105 23.32 -3.66 3.50
C HIS A 105 22.73 -5.08 3.47
N PRO A 106 23.61 -6.10 3.39
CA PRO A 106 23.16 -7.47 3.52
C PRO A 106 22.75 -7.76 4.98
N GLU A 107 21.64 -8.46 5.15
CA GLU A 107 21.13 -8.89 6.45
C GLU A 107 20.76 -10.37 6.37
N GLN A 108 21.15 -11.15 7.38
CA GLN A 108 20.69 -12.52 7.52
C GLN A 108 19.31 -12.52 8.20
N VAL A 109 18.34 -13.15 7.58
CA VAL A 109 17.00 -13.26 8.14
C VAL A 109 16.67 -14.73 8.36
N ARG A 110 15.97 -15.01 9.46
CA ARG A 110 15.53 -16.35 9.78
C ARG A 110 14.13 -16.59 9.21
N LEU A 111 13.95 -17.68 8.47
CA LEU A 111 12.66 -18.10 7.95
C LEU A 111 11.81 -18.65 9.08
N LEU A 112 10.70 -18.01 9.41
CA LEU A 112 9.82 -18.39 10.51
C LEU A 112 8.70 -19.30 10.02
N GLN A 113 7.96 -18.88 9.01
CA GLN A 113 6.78 -19.59 8.53
C GLN A 113 6.39 -19.14 7.11
N ARG A 114 5.92 -20.09 6.28
CA ARG A 114 5.24 -19.74 5.02
C ARG A 114 3.89 -19.09 5.32
N GLN A 115 3.57 -18.04 4.60
CA GLN A 115 2.26 -17.42 4.67
C GLN A 115 1.21 -18.29 3.99
N ILE A 116 0.08 -18.48 4.67
CA ILE A 116 -1.02 -19.30 4.19
C ILE A 116 -2.17 -18.40 3.74
N ILE A 117 -2.81 -18.74 2.64
CA ILE A 117 -4.04 -18.09 2.18
C ILE A 117 -5.16 -18.42 3.16
N ARG A 118 -5.78 -17.40 3.75
CA ARG A 118 -6.88 -17.59 4.70
C ARG A 118 -8.02 -18.35 4.04
N GLY A 119 -8.42 -19.44 4.66
CA GLY A 119 -9.57 -20.29 4.25
C GLY A 119 -9.23 -21.47 3.36
N THR A 120 -8.06 -21.55 2.74
CA THR A 120 -7.66 -22.68 1.88
C THR A 120 -6.58 -23.56 2.51
N GLY A 121 -5.85 -23.07 3.51
CA GLY A 121 -4.69 -23.77 4.07
C GLY A 121 -3.49 -23.91 3.13
N GLN A 122 -3.59 -23.37 1.91
CA GLN A 122 -2.52 -23.45 0.93
C GLN A 122 -1.49 -22.34 1.11
N PRO A 123 -0.19 -22.61 0.86
CA PRO A 123 0.84 -21.58 0.91
C PRO A 123 0.57 -20.52 -0.19
N ARG A 124 0.86 -19.27 0.14
CA ARG A 124 0.73 -18.16 -0.80
C ARG A 124 1.95 -18.12 -1.70
N CYS A 125 1.87 -18.80 -2.83
CA CYS A 125 2.94 -18.90 -3.82
C CYS A 125 2.46 -18.38 -5.18
N GLU A 126 3.34 -17.69 -5.92
CA GLU A 126 3.14 -17.23 -7.29
C GLU A 126 4.45 -17.41 -8.07
N GLN A 127 4.38 -18.01 -9.25
CA GLN A 127 5.51 -18.15 -10.20
C GLN A 127 6.80 -18.77 -9.61
N GLY A 128 6.66 -19.75 -8.68
CA GLY A 128 7.80 -20.41 -8.05
C GLY A 128 8.37 -19.67 -6.83
N TYR A 129 7.77 -18.56 -6.41
CA TYR A 129 8.08 -17.83 -5.19
C TYR A 129 6.94 -17.96 -4.18
N CYS A 130 7.29 -18.15 -2.92
CA CYS A 130 6.33 -18.20 -1.83
C CYS A 130 6.54 -17.03 -0.87
N GLN A 131 5.45 -16.57 -0.27
CA GLN A 131 5.50 -15.51 0.72
C GLN A 131 5.90 -16.08 2.08
N TRP A 132 6.99 -15.56 2.65
CA TRP A 132 7.56 -16.01 3.92
C TRP A 132 7.48 -14.92 4.99
N LEU A 133 7.10 -15.30 6.19
CA LEU A 133 7.33 -14.50 7.38
C LEU A 133 8.75 -14.73 7.84
N VAL A 134 9.55 -13.68 7.94
CA VAL A 134 10.94 -13.73 8.37
C VAL A 134 11.16 -12.93 9.64
N GLY A 135 12.07 -13.42 10.47
CA GLY A 135 12.58 -12.71 11.64
C GLY A 135 13.90 -12.04 11.31
N ARG A 136 14.00 -10.74 11.57
CA ARG A 136 15.22 -9.94 11.40
C ARG A 136 16.03 -9.91 12.70
N ASP A 137 17.33 -9.61 12.60
CA ASP A 137 18.25 -9.54 13.75
C ASP A 137 17.81 -8.50 14.80
N ASN A 138 17.12 -7.45 14.37
CA ASN A 138 16.56 -6.43 15.28
C ASN A 138 15.26 -6.86 15.98
N GLY A 139 14.87 -8.14 15.88
CA GLY A 139 13.65 -8.70 16.46
C GLY A 139 12.36 -8.34 15.72
N SER A 140 12.41 -7.53 14.67
CA SER A 140 11.22 -7.24 13.86
C SER A 140 10.88 -8.41 12.94
N LYS A 141 9.60 -8.51 12.58
CA LYS A 141 9.12 -9.47 11.60
C LYS A 141 8.77 -8.74 10.31
N ALA A 142 9.09 -9.36 9.19
CA ALA A 142 8.75 -8.88 7.86
C ALA A 142 8.20 -10.03 7.03
N THR A 143 7.57 -9.69 5.91
CA THR A 143 7.09 -10.70 4.95
C THR A 143 7.80 -10.43 3.65
N ILE A 144 8.42 -11.45 3.07
CA ILE A 144 9.18 -11.35 1.82
C ILE A 144 8.81 -12.51 0.87
N TRP A 145 9.05 -12.31 -0.41
CA TRP A 145 8.91 -13.34 -1.42
C TRP A 145 10.26 -14.03 -1.63
N LEU A 146 10.29 -15.35 -1.46
CA LEU A 146 11.48 -16.17 -1.66
C LEU A 146 11.15 -17.37 -2.53
N PRO A 147 12.15 -17.96 -3.22
CA PRO A 147 11.97 -19.20 -3.95
C PRO A 147 11.30 -20.28 -3.11
N GLU A 148 10.43 -21.08 -3.72
CA GLU A 148 9.60 -22.08 -3.03
C GLU A 148 10.41 -23.13 -2.25
N HIS A 149 11.62 -23.45 -2.71
CA HIS A 149 12.44 -24.55 -2.17
C HIS A 149 13.25 -24.19 -0.92
N GLN A 150 12.92 -23.10 -0.23
CA GLN A 150 13.61 -22.74 1.00
C GLN A 150 13.17 -23.63 2.18
N PRO A 151 14.12 -24.14 3.01
CA PRO A 151 13.76 -24.93 4.20
C PRO A 151 13.21 -24.04 5.31
N GLU A 152 12.14 -24.49 5.99
CA GLU A 152 11.63 -23.79 7.17
C GLU A 152 12.67 -23.79 8.30
N GLY A 153 12.78 -22.66 9.00
CA GLY A 153 13.77 -22.47 10.06
C GLY A 153 15.19 -22.16 9.56
N GLY A 154 15.41 -22.17 8.26
CA GLY A 154 16.66 -21.78 7.64
C GLY A 154 16.95 -20.27 7.76
N THR A 155 18.18 -19.88 7.42
CA THR A 155 18.57 -18.47 7.27
C THR A 155 18.83 -18.16 5.81
N VAL A 156 18.39 -16.99 5.38
CA VAL A 156 18.62 -16.48 4.02
C VAL A 156 19.22 -15.10 4.12
N GLN A 157 20.16 -14.79 3.24
CA GLN A 157 20.72 -13.46 3.10
C GLN A 157 19.84 -12.64 2.18
N ILE A 158 19.47 -11.44 2.62
CA ILE A 158 18.68 -10.48 1.84
C ILE A 158 19.38 -9.13 1.86
N TRP A 159 19.12 -8.31 0.86
CA TRP A 159 19.52 -6.92 0.86
C TRP A 159 18.43 -6.05 1.48
N VAL A 160 18.84 -5.16 2.38
CA VAL A 160 17.91 -4.27 3.10
C VAL A 160 18.35 -2.82 2.93
N TRP A 161 17.42 -1.98 2.47
CA TRP A 161 17.55 -0.52 2.42
C TRP A 161 16.58 0.08 3.43
N GLN A 162 17.11 0.57 4.51
CA GLN A 162 16.29 1.09 5.62
C GLN A 162 16.42 2.60 5.73
N SER A 163 15.39 3.32 5.26
CA SER A 163 15.20 4.74 5.56
C SER A 163 14.40 4.93 6.85
N TRP A 164 14.27 6.18 7.29
CA TRP A 164 13.39 6.48 8.44
C TRP A 164 11.89 6.39 8.07
N LEU A 165 11.54 6.44 6.79
CA LEU A 165 10.16 6.39 6.28
C LEU A 165 9.72 4.99 5.87
N ALA A 166 10.61 4.21 5.27
CA ALA A 166 10.29 2.90 4.73
C ALA A 166 11.50 1.96 4.77
N VAL A 167 11.22 0.67 4.63
CA VAL A 167 12.21 -0.39 4.47
C VAL A 167 11.92 -1.11 3.16
N ARG A 168 12.93 -1.25 2.33
CA ARG A 168 12.93 -2.06 1.11
C ARG A 168 13.77 -3.30 1.34
N MET A 169 13.28 -4.46 0.93
CA MET A 169 13.99 -5.73 1.02
C MET A 169 13.97 -6.42 -0.33
N GLU A 170 15.12 -6.91 -0.74
CA GLU A 170 15.31 -7.67 -1.99
C GLU A 170 16.00 -8.98 -1.68
N ASN A 171 15.63 -10.03 -2.41
CA ASN A 171 16.36 -11.29 -2.42
C ASN A 171 17.51 -11.18 -3.44
N GLU A 172 18.64 -11.80 -3.14
CA GLU A 172 19.79 -11.85 -4.02
C GLU A 172 19.59 -12.85 -5.17
#